data_b2a3a875b70e47a966e4c0075d46a1cc
#
_entry.id   b2a3a875b70e47a966e4c0075d46a1cc
#
_cell.length_a   1.000
_cell.length_b   1.000
_cell.length_c   1.000
_cell.angle_alpha   90.00
_cell.angle_beta   90.00
_cell.angle_gamma   90.00
#
_symmetry.space_group_name_H-M   'P 1'
#
loop_
_entity.id
_entity.type
_entity.pdbx_description
1 polymer ?
#
loop_
_entity_poly.entity_id
_entity_poly.type
_entity_poly.pdbx_seq_one_letter_code
_entity_poly.pdbx_strand_id
1 'polypeptide(L)'
;MDNQKLKTELNNIKDLEKYIGKEIGITDWFQITQDDINSFAKLTHDEQWIHTDIVKTKKYSPYKTTVAHGFFILSLSIKFIYETFNIKSVKMGVNYGLDRVRFMSPTFSGGYVRALISLVDAEINAQSVKYKMSIVFEQKGQEKPVCIAEFLAMGYE
;
A
#
# COMPACT_ATOMS: atom_id res chain seq x y z
N MET A 1 -6.79 -10.42 -16.36
CA MET A 1 -5.42 -10.95 -16.57
C MET A 1 -4.75 -10.91 -15.20
N ASP A 2 -4.28 -12.06 -14.68
CA ASP A 2 -3.44 -12.06 -13.48
C ASP A 2 -2.11 -11.42 -13.84
N ASN A 3 -1.91 -10.15 -13.47
CA ASN A 3 -0.62 -9.52 -13.60
C ASN A 3 0.37 -10.29 -12.72
N GLN A 4 1.42 -10.80 -13.37
CA GLN A 4 2.47 -11.55 -12.69
C GLN A 4 3.21 -10.60 -11.74
N LYS A 5 3.67 -11.11 -10.57
CA LYS A 5 4.51 -10.39 -9.63
C LYS A 5 5.68 -9.69 -10.34
N LEU A 6 5.87 -8.41 -10.03
CA LEU A 6 6.99 -7.61 -10.51
C LEU A 6 7.85 -7.17 -9.32
N LYS A 7 9.16 -7.39 -9.40
CA LYS A 7 10.14 -6.88 -8.44
C LYS A 7 11.25 -6.14 -9.17
N THR A 8 11.56 -4.92 -8.70
CA THR A 8 12.64 -4.08 -9.23
C THR A 8 13.73 -3.91 -8.19
N GLU A 9 14.96 -4.25 -8.56
CA GLU A 9 16.16 -4.02 -7.74
C GLU A 9 17.11 -3.08 -8.49
N LEU A 10 17.50 -1.99 -7.84
CA LEU A 10 18.45 -1.00 -8.35
C LEU A 10 19.77 -1.11 -7.60
N ASN A 11 20.89 -0.82 -8.28
CA ASN A 11 22.18 -0.84 -7.63
C ASN A 11 22.45 0.44 -6.83
N ASN A 12 21.98 1.59 -7.33
CA ASN A 12 22.18 2.90 -6.70
C ASN A 12 21.03 3.85 -7.02
N ILE A 13 20.98 5.00 -6.34
CA ILE A 13 19.90 5.99 -6.47
C ILE A 13 19.80 6.59 -7.89
N LYS A 14 20.90 6.69 -8.66
CA LYS A 14 20.88 7.23 -10.04
C LYS A 14 20.12 6.32 -11.00
N ASP A 15 20.04 5.03 -10.71
CA ASP A 15 19.27 4.10 -11.55
C ASP A 15 17.78 4.42 -11.58
N LEU A 16 17.27 5.17 -10.58
CA LEU A 16 15.86 5.61 -10.54
C LEU A 16 15.43 6.40 -11.79
N GLU A 17 16.32 7.20 -12.37
CA GLU A 17 16.02 8.00 -13.58
C GLU A 17 15.44 7.14 -14.72
N LYS A 18 15.91 5.89 -14.85
CA LYS A 18 15.47 4.95 -15.89
C LYS A 18 14.06 4.41 -15.68
N TYR A 19 13.52 4.60 -14.46
CA TYR A 19 12.23 4.04 -14.03
C TYR A 19 11.14 5.08 -13.81
N ILE A 20 11.45 6.36 -13.92
CA ILE A 20 10.43 7.44 -13.84
C ILE A 20 9.34 7.19 -14.88
N GLY A 21 8.09 7.22 -14.45
CA GLY A 21 6.90 6.92 -15.24
C GLY A 21 6.63 5.44 -15.50
N LYS A 22 7.40 4.52 -14.89
CA LYS A 22 7.24 3.08 -15.08
C LYS A 22 6.70 2.39 -13.83
N GLU A 23 6.04 1.28 -14.05
CA GLU A 23 5.70 0.34 -12.98
C GLU A 23 6.98 -0.33 -12.47
N ILE A 24 7.15 -0.33 -11.15
CA ILE A 24 8.34 -0.86 -10.47
C ILE A 24 8.02 -2.01 -9.52
N GLY A 25 6.76 -2.26 -9.23
CA GLY A 25 6.35 -3.34 -8.35
C GLY A 25 4.91 -3.77 -8.53
N ILE A 26 4.71 -5.10 -8.51
CA ILE A 26 3.39 -5.74 -8.36
C ILE A 26 3.56 -6.82 -7.30
N THR A 27 2.78 -6.76 -6.24
CA THR A 27 2.86 -7.72 -5.13
C THR A 27 2.07 -8.98 -5.41
N ASP A 28 2.34 -10.02 -4.63
CA ASP A 28 1.39 -11.11 -4.43
C ASP A 28 0.14 -10.62 -3.67
N TRP A 29 -0.90 -11.44 -3.70
CA TRP A 29 -2.12 -11.22 -2.94
C TRP A 29 -1.88 -11.49 -1.46
N PHE A 30 -2.25 -10.52 -0.61
CA PHE A 30 -2.17 -10.58 0.85
C PHE A 30 -3.57 -10.62 1.45
N GLN A 31 -3.87 -11.60 2.31
CA GLN A 31 -5.16 -11.72 2.94
C GLN A 31 -5.31 -10.72 4.09
N ILE A 32 -6.44 -10.03 4.14
CA ILE A 32 -6.83 -9.15 5.23
C ILE A 32 -7.75 -9.94 6.17
N THR A 33 -7.22 -10.39 7.29
CA THR A 33 -8.00 -11.18 8.25
C THR A 33 -8.78 -10.28 9.22
N GLN A 34 -9.81 -10.84 9.87
CA GLN A 34 -10.52 -10.13 10.95
C GLN A 34 -9.59 -9.83 12.13
N ASP A 35 -8.65 -10.73 12.43
CA ASP A 35 -7.69 -10.53 13.51
C ASP A 35 -6.73 -9.37 13.25
N ASP A 36 -6.31 -9.17 11.99
CA ASP A 36 -5.52 -8.00 11.60
C ASP A 36 -6.32 -6.70 11.81
N ILE A 37 -7.60 -6.69 11.39
CA ILE A 37 -8.49 -5.55 11.57
C ILE A 37 -8.69 -5.24 13.05
N ASN A 38 -8.94 -6.25 13.87
CA ASN A 38 -9.12 -6.09 15.32
C ASN A 38 -7.83 -5.58 16.00
N SER A 39 -6.67 -6.06 15.55
CA SER A 39 -5.37 -5.61 16.04
C SER A 39 -5.12 -4.14 15.71
N PHE A 40 -5.43 -3.74 14.48
CA PHE A 40 -5.32 -2.34 14.06
C PHE A 40 -6.30 -1.44 14.81
N ALA A 41 -7.56 -1.86 14.98
CA ALA A 41 -8.58 -1.14 15.75
C ALA A 41 -8.11 -0.88 17.19
N LYS A 42 -7.59 -1.91 17.85
CA LYS A 42 -7.07 -1.80 19.21
C LYS A 42 -5.86 -0.87 19.32
N LEU A 43 -4.93 -0.94 18.36
CA LEU A 43 -3.72 -0.10 18.34
C LEU A 43 -4.04 1.37 18.13
N THR A 44 -5.01 1.68 17.29
CA THR A 44 -5.39 3.04 16.90
C THR A 44 -6.54 3.61 17.72
N HIS A 45 -7.19 2.78 18.55
CA HIS A 45 -8.42 3.09 19.30
C HIS A 45 -9.61 3.45 18.38
N ASP A 46 -9.57 3.03 17.10
CA ASP A 46 -10.70 3.14 16.18
C ASP A 46 -11.48 1.80 16.17
N GLU A 47 -12.29 1.61 17.20
CA GLU A 47 -13.09 0.41 17.41
C GLU A 47 -14.52 0.54 16.86
N GLN A 48 -14.70 1.34 15.81
CA GLN A 48 -16.02 1.49 15.18
C GLN A 48 -16.59 0.12 14.80
N TRP A 49 -17.88 -0.08 15.08
CA TRP A 49 -18.55 -1.37 14.90
C TRP A 49 -18.48 -1.96 13.51
N ILE A 50 -18.35 -1.12 12.46
CA ILE A 50 -18.20 -1.60 11.07
C ILE A 50 -16.89 -2.41 10.86
N HIS A 51 -15.91 -2.23 11.73
CA HIS A 51 -14.63 -2.93 11.68
C HIS A 51 -14.62 -4.16 12.60
N THR A 52 -15.25 -4.08 13.78
CA THR A 52 -15.02 -5.01 14.89
C THR A 52 -16.21 -5.90 15.24
N ASP A 53 -17.45 -5.48 14.93
CA ASP A 53 -18.67 -6.20 15.30
C ASP A 53 -19.28 -6.95 14.10
N ILE A 54 -18.90 -8.22 13.95
CA ILE A 54 -19.38 -9.09 12.86
C ILE A 54 -20.91 -9.25 12.89
N VAL A 55 -21.50 -9.39 14.08
CA VAL A 55 -22.95 -9.63 14.22
C VAL A 55 -23.73 -8.39 13.82
N LYS A 56 -23.33 -7.24 14.36
CA LYS A 56 -23.97 -5.96 14.05
C LYS A 56 -23.79 -5.58 12.58
N THR A 57 -22.61 -5.82 12.03
CA THR A 57 -22.30 -5.55 10.63
C THR A 57 -23.14 -6.40 9.70
N LYS A 58 -23.27 -7.69 9.96
CA LYS A 58 -24.13 -8.58 9.17
C LYS A 58 -25.61 -8.12 9.17
N LYS A 59 -26.07 -7.57 10.27
CA LYS A 59 -27.48 -7.12 10.40
C LYS A 59 -27.70 -5.74 9.78
N TYR A 60 -26.86 -4.77 10.03
CA TYR A 60 -27.10 -3.35 9.79
C TYR A 60 -26.24 -2.72 8.69
N SER A 61 -25.03 -3.25 8.42
CA SER A 61 -24.17 -2.68 7.38
C SER A 61 -24.67 -3.02 5.97
N PRO A 62 -24.57 -2.08 5.03
CA PRO A 62 -24.82 -2.37 3.62
C PRO A 62 -23.86 -3.42 3.06
N TYR A 63 -22.69 -3.56 3.65
CA TYR A 63 -21.64 -4.51 3.22
C TYR A 63 -21.89 -5.95 3.69
N LYS A 64 -22.75 -6.16 4.72
CA LYS A 64 -23.04 -7.48 5.32
C LYS A 64 -21.84 -8.24 5.89
N THR A 65 -20.68 -7.60 5.90
CA THR A 65 -19.41 -8.07 6.47
C THR A 65 -18.64 -6.89 7.06
N THR A 66 -17.69 -7.15 7.94
CA THR A 66 -16.78 -6.14 8.44
C THR A 66 -15.84 -5.66 7.34
N VAL A 67 -15.37 -4.42 7.47
CA VAL A 67 -14.44 -3.80 6.54
C VAL A 67 -13.17 -3.36 7.27
N ALA A 68 -12.04 -3.42 6.60
CA ALA A 68 -10.78 -2.90 7.12
C ALA A 68 -10.80 -1.36 7.16
N HIS A 69 -10.07 -0.78 8.11
CA HIS A 69 -9.80 0.66 8.12
C HIS A 69 -9.03 1.06 6.87
N GLY A 70 -9.38 2.16 6.24
CA GLY A 70 -8.63 2.68 5.11
C GLY A 70 -7.14 2.92 5.46
N PHE A 71 -6.88 3.45 6.65
CA PHE A 71 -5.52 3.66 7.14
C PHE A 71 -4.75 2.37 7.39
N PHE A 72 -5.42 1.26 7.72
CA PHE A 72 -4.76 -0.05 7.78
C PHE A 72 -4.25 -0.45 6.40
N ILE A 73 -5.09 -0.36 5.36
CA ILE A 73 -4.69 -0.66 3.98
C ILE A 73 -3.56 0.26 3.52
N LEU A 74 -3.64 1.56 3.81
CA LEU A 74 -2.59 2.51 3.50
C LEU A 74 -1.27 2.16 4.19
N SER A 75 -1.29 1.71 5.44
CA SER A 75 -0.09 1.35 6.20
C SER A 75 0.66 0.15 5.60
N LEU A 76 -0.03 -0.72 4.84
CA LEU A 76 0.59 -1.82 4.10
C LEU A 76 1.49 -1.36 2.95
N SER A 77 1.50 -0.06 2.60
CA SER A 77 2.42 0.49 1.59
C SER A 77 3.86 0.05 1.82
N ILE A 78 4.33 0.08 3.07
CA ILE A 78 5.71 -0.24 3.42
C ILE A 78 6.01 -1.73 3.19
N LYS A 79 5.11 -2.61 3.64
CA LYS A 79 5.21 -4.05 3.36
C LYS A 79 5.36 -4.29 1.86
N PHE A 80 4.46 -3.71 1.07
CA PHE A 80 4.40 -3.93 -0.37
C PHE A 80 5.58 -3.31 -1.13
N ILE A 81 6.08 -2.15 -0.70
CA ILE A 81 7.30 -1.56 -1.24
C ILE A 81 8.49 -2.50 -0.99
N TYR A 82 8.71 -2.96 0.25
CA TYR A 82 9.84 -3.84 0.57
C TYR A 82 9.81 -5.19 -0.16
N GLU A 83 8.62 -5.68 -0.51
CA GLU A 83 8.48 -6.92 -1.28
C GLU A 83 8.85 -6.78 -2.75
N THR A 84 8.72 -5.57 -3.31
CA THR A 84 8.76 -5.35 -4.76
C THR A 84 9.84 -4.38 -5.21
N PHE A 85 10.35 -3.54 -4.32
CA PHE A 85 11.28 -2.50 -4.69
C PHE A 85 12.44 -2.37 -3.69
N ASN A 86 13.66 -2.31 -4.21
CA ASN A 86 14.86 -2.13 -3.39
C ASN A 86 15.94 -1.35 -4.15
N ILE A 87 16.66 -0.47 -3.43
CA ILE A 87 17.87 0.23 -3.92
C ILE A 87 19.02 -0.20 -3.01
N LYS A 88 19.96 -0.97 -3.55
CA LYS A 88 21.04 -1.62 -2.76
C LYS A 88 21.96 -0.65 -2.05
N SER A 89 22.20 0.53 -2.63
CA SER A 89 23.06 1.55 -2.02
C SER A 89 22.41 2.30 -0.87
N VAL A 90 21.06 2.29 -0.79
CA VAL A 90 20.34 3.00 0.27
C VAL A 90 20.46 2.26 1.59
N LYS A 91 21.04 2.93 2.58
CA LYS A 91 21.23 2.43 3.96
C LYS A 91 20.08 2.78 4.89
N MET A 92 19.41 3.89 4.62
CA MET A 92 18.27 4.36 5.41
C MET A 92 17.17 4.89 4.50
N GLY A 93 15.97 4.33 4.64
CA GLY A 93 14.73 4.81 4.00
C GLY A 93 13.84 5.52 5.02
N VAL A 94 13.25 6.63 4.61
CA VAL A 94 12.32 7.42 5.43
C VAL A 94 11.00 7.62 4.70
N ASN A 95 9.90 7.33 5.37
CA ASN A 95 8.58 7.72 4.89
C ASN A 95 8.42 9.22 5.08
N TYR A 96 8.44 9.98 4.00
CA TYR A 96 8.44 11.43 4.06
C TYR A 96 7.03 12.01 4.15
N GLY A 97 6.07 11.37 3.50
CA GLY A 97 4.68 11.83 3.51
C GLY A 97 3.84 11.27 2.38
N LEU A 98 2.72 11.92 2.16
CA LEU A 98 1.72 11.59 1.14
C LEU A 98 1.19 12.89 0.52
N ASP A 99 1.13 12.98 -0.80
CA ASP A 99 0.51 14.13 -1.48
C ASP A 99 -0.99 13.94 -1.63
N ARG A 100 -1.41 12.75 -2.03
CA ARG A 100 -2.82 12.39 -2.20
C ARG A 100 -3.11 11.00 -1.67
N VAL A 101 -4.27 10.86 -1.01
CA VAL A 101 -4.83 9.57 -0.64
C VAL A 101 -6.32 9.59 -0.89
N ARG A 102 -6.85 8.50 -1.49
CA ARG A 102 -8.29 8.27 -1.65
C ARG A 102 -8.60 6.81 -1.35
N PHE A 103 -9.55 6.61 -0.46
CA PHE A 103 -10.18 5.32 -0.21
C PHE A 103 -11.39 5.20 -1.13
N MET A 104 -11.26 4.42 -2.18
CA MET A 104 -12.20 4.39 -3.31
C MET A 104 -13.33 3.40 -3.10
N SER A 105 -13.05 2.27 -2.44
CA SER A 105 -14.01 1.22 -2.15
C SER A 105 -13.63 0.51 -0.85
N PRO A 106 -14.60 -0.17 -0.17
CA PRO A 106 -14.31 -0.87 1.08
C PRO A 106 -13.41 -2.08 0.83
N THR A 107 -12.51 -2.34 1.80
CA THR A 107 -11.76 -3.60 1.86
C THR A 107 -12.45 -4.54 2.82
N PHE A 108 -12.96 -5.66 2.31
CA PHE A 108 -13.71 -6.63 3.11
C PHE A 108 -12.81 -7.54 3.93
N SER A 109 -13.22 -7.84 5.15
CA SER A 109 -12.58 -8.87 5.98
C SER A 109 -12.59 -10.21 5.25
N GLY A 110 -11.46 -10.94 5.31
CA GLY A 110 -11.23 -12.18 4.56
C GLY A 110 -10.83 -11.98 3.09
N GLY A 111 -10.91 -10.74 2.58
CA GLY A 111 -10.51 -10.41 1.22
C GLY A 111 -8.98 -10.43 1.03
N TYR A 112 -8.56 -10.46 -0.23
CA TYR A 112 -7.15 -10.43 -0.61
C TYR A 112 -6.84 -9.12 -1.30
N VAL A 113 -5.79 -8.42 -0.87
CA VAL A 113 -5.32 -7.17 -1.46
C VAL A 113 -3.93 -7.33 -2.06
N ARG A 114 -3.61 -6.55 -3.07
CA ARG A 114 -2.27 -6.38 -3.63
C ARG A 114 -2.02 -4.92 -3.97
N ALA A 115 -0.75 -4.58 -4.22
CA ALA A 115 -0.36 -3.25 -4.68
C ALA A 115 0.29 -3.30 -6.06
N LEU A 116 -0.05 -2.31 -6.89
CA LEU A 116 0.67 -1.94 -8.11
C LEU A 116 1.37 -0.63 -7.81
N ILE A 117 2.70 -0.61 -8.01
CA ILE A 117 3.55 0.50 -7.61
C ILE A 117 4.27 1.03 -8.84
N SER A 118 4.14 2.34 -9.10
CA SER A 118 4.84 3.04 -10.18
C SER A 118 5.69 4.16 -9.61
N LEU A 119 6.89 4.35 -10.15
CA LEU A 119 7.72 5.51 -9.84
C LEU A 119 7.22 6.72 -10.63
N VAL A 120 6.80 7.77 -9.93
CA VAL A 120 6.26 8.98 -10.57
C VAL A 120 7.35 10.00 -10.82
N ASP A 121 8.23 10.22 -9.82
CA ASP A 121 9.29 11.24 -9.87
C ASP A 121 10.42 10.89 -8.90
N ALA A 122 11.61 11.44 -9.13
CA ALA A 122 12.78 11.31 -8.27
C ALA A 122 13.69 12.53 -8.33
N GLU A 123 13.95 13.15 -7.20
CA GLU A 123 14.93 14.22 -7.01
C GLU A 123 16.20 13.62 -6.43
N ILE A 124 17.24 13.46 -7.26
CA ILE A 124 18.50 12.79 -6.89
C ILE A 124 19.55 13.83 -6.51
N ASN A 125 20.13 13.69 -5.32
CA ASN A 125 21.26 14.45 -4.82
C ASN A 125 22.51 13.58 -4.71
N ALA A 126 23.62 14.12 -4.20
CA ALA A 126 24.90 13.41 -4.15
C ALA A 126 24.85 12.10 -3.34
N GLN A 127 24.13 12.07 -2.21
CA GLN A 127 24.04 10.92 -1.29
C GLN A 127 22.60 10.65 -0.81
N SER A 128 21.61 11.22 -1.47
CA SER A 128 20.21 11.05 -1.10
C SER A 128 19.28 11.19 -2.30
N VAL A 129 18.12 10.62 -2.16
CA VAL A 129 17.05 10.77 -3.14
C VAL A 129 15.72 10.98 -2.43
N LYS A 130 14.91 11.90 -2.94
CA LYS A 130 13.49 12.00 -2.63
C LYS A 130 12.71 11.51 -3.83
N TYR A 131 11.82 10.56 -3.64
CA TYR A 131 11.06 9.99 -4.74
C TYR A 131 9.59 9.83 -4.40
N LYS A 132 8.78 9.96 -5.45
CA LYS A 132 7.33 9.82 -5.39
C LYS A 132 6.90 8.55 -6.10
N MET A 133 6.07 7.78 -5.43
CA MET A 133 5.44 6.57 -5.98
C MET A 133 3.93 6.74 -6.02
N SER A 134 3.31 6.23 -7.07
CA SER A 134 1.88 5.97 -7.11
C SER A 134 1.65 4.52 -6.67
N ILE A 135 0.84 4.33 -5.65
CA ILE A 135 0.49 3.01 -5.13
C ILE A 135 -1.02 2.81 -5.31
N VAL A 136 -1.40 1.84 -6.10
CA VAL A 136 -2.79 1.43 -6.32
C VAL A 136 -3.01 0.11 -5.58
N PHE A 137 -3.93 0.12 -4.62
CA PHE A 137 -4.30 -1.08 -3.87
C PHE A 137 -5.58 -1.66 -4.46
N GLU A 138 -5.50 -2.90 -4.88
CA GLU A 138 -6.62 -3.67 -5.42
C GLU A 138 -7.09 -4.72 -4.42
N GLN A 139 -8.38 -5.02 -4.40
CA GLN A 139 -8.93 -6.20 -3.75
C GLN A 139 -9.40 -7.20 -4.80
N LYS A 140 -9.05 -8.46 -4.63
CA LYS A 140 -9.42 -9.54 -5.53
C LYS A 140 -10.95 -9.63 -5.69
N GLY A 141 -11.40 -9.62 -6.94
CA GLY A 141 -12.82 -9.67 -7.27
C GLY A 141 -13.55 -8.31 -7.25
N GLN A 142 -12.85 -7.20 -7.02
CA GLN A 142 -13.40 -5.85 -7.19
C GLN A 142 -12.81 -5.18 -8.44
N GLU A 143 -13.64 -4.43 -9.18
CA GLU A 143 -13.20 -3.67 -10.35
C GLU A 143 -12.48 -2.37 -9.97
N LYS A 144 -12.94 -1.73 -8.87
CA LYS A 144 -12.38 -0.47 -8.40
C LYS A 144 -11.30 -0.73 -7.37
N PRO A 145 -10.19 0.03 -7.39
CA PRO A 145 -9.19 -0.05 -6.34
C PRO A 145 -9.78 0.31 -4.97
N VAL A 146 -9.22 -0.25 -3.91
CA VAL A 146 -9.65 0.06 -2.54
C VAL A 146 -8.97 1.32 -2.01
N CYS A 147 -7.73 1.57 -2.43
CA CYS A 147 -6.99 2.78 -2.10
C CYS A 147 -6.07 3.18 -3.26
N ILE A 148 -5.88 4.49 -3.42
CA ILE A 148 -4.84 5.07 -4.28
C ILE A 148 -4.09 6.10 -3.46
N ALA A 149 -2.75 6.02 -3.46
CA ALA A 149 -1.88 6.92 -2.71
C ALA A 149 -0.70 7.41 -3.55
N GLU A 150 -0.40 8.71 -3.46
CA GLU A 150 0.87 9.28 -3.89
C GLU A 150 1.82 9.32 -2.68
N PHE A 151 2.74 8.38 -2.63
CA PHE A 151 3.63 8.14 -1.51
C PHE A 151 4.98 8.81 -1.73
N LEU A 152 5.46 9.56 -0.74
CA LEU A 152 6.75 10.23 -0.74
C LEU A 152 7.72 9.51 0.18
N ALA A 153 8.88 9.16 -0.36
CA ALA A 153 9.97 8.55 0.39
C ALA A 153 11.29 9.27 0.18
N MET A 154 12.18 9.14 1.14
CA MET A 154 13.58 9.56 1.03
C MET A 154 14.49 8.37 1.28
N GLY A 155 15.56 8.27 0.48
CA GLY A 155 16.62 7.29 0.65
C GLY A 155 17.97 7.97 0.86
N TYR A 156 18.80 7.44 1.74
CA TYR A 156 20.15 7.93 2.05
C TYR A 156 21.16 6.80 1.83
N GLU A 157 22.22 7.08 1.05
CA GLU A 157 23.36 6.19 0.78
C GLU A 157 24.39 6.17 1.90
#